data_c2c7a84ad1cf4b115b7850df571e50a3
#
_entry.id   c2c7a84ad1cf4b115b7850df571e50a3
#
_cell.length_a   1.000
_cell.length_b   1.000
_cell.length_c   1.000
_cell.angle_alpha   90.00
_cell.angle_beta   90.00
_cell.angle_gamma   90.00
#
_symmetry.space_group_name_H-M   'P 1'
#
loop_
_entity.id
_entity.type
_entity.pdbx_description
1 polymer ?
#
loop_
_entity_poly.entity_id
_entity_poly.type
_entity_poly.pdbx_seq_one_letter_code
_entity_poly.pdbx_strand_id
1 'polypeptide(L)'
;MIAFGVVVGMNAACSGSAATPGVGGSGDGGSVTSGGGSTGAGGGGAGGGGSGDASRVGGSTAVDGAGSGGRTTGIAIDLCAGMIKDKDPHPMTTLAKPAVGGTVIDAEFGTTIRRITAVAGSGANAAIVPMYTTISAWNADESLLILYSLGGGGHQLYNGKTYQHLRALDINPADLEQVYWDTSDPDILYYVDGQEFIRYHVSAGTQDKLHSFSALCGSSSVSNGDDPMFTSWDSHRLGLVCGKQMFIYDISSDSVLGPKSVSGTPPAQVAPSGTLAYLEAGSGQVLDANLNLVRSLGLQVPDNHASLGRLASGHDTWNGAVYDDGNDDALSNVGILVTWDMTSGTGGAVIGPKTGWPYPPDGHISAMAYKQPGWIFVSTIPSDTAGLQGKTLLALENLIADTNTGAVCRVGRHRSWGKNNSVLGYWAEPHTVPSPSGTRAVFGSDWGNGSSVDSYVLELPSYSP
;
A
#
# COMPACT_ATOMS: atom_id res chain seq x y z
N MET A 1 28.90 36.45 9.67
CA MET A 1 28.38 35.07 9.67
C MET A 1 26.91 35.16 10.02
N ILE A 2 26.06 35.16 9.02
CA ILE A 2 24.60 35.19 9.16
C ILE A 2 24.12 33.84 8.65
N ALA A 3 23.61 32.99 9.55
CA ALA A 3 23.05 31.72 9.23
C ALA A 3 21.65 31.94 8.65
N PHE A 4 21.43 31.56 7.39
CA PHE A 4 20.11 31.46 6.80
C PHE A 4 19.54 30.06 7.18
N GLY A 5 18.55 30.10 8.06
CA GLY A 5 17.71 28.93 8.30
C GLY A 5 16.73 28.78 7.14
N VAL A 6 16.89 27.72 6.38
CA VAL A 6 15.88 27.27 5.41
C VAL A 6 14.78 26.56 6.20
N VAL A 7 13.63 27.21 6.33
CA VAL A 7 12.40 26.55 6.79
C VAL A 7 11.81 25.86 5.58
N VAL A 8 12.01 24.54 5.50
CA VAL A 8 11.28 23.69 4.57
C VAL A 8 9.88 23.56 5.12
N GLY A 9 8.92 24.21 4.50
CA GLY A 9 7.51 24.04 4.80
C GLY A 9 7.07 22.67 4.29
N MET A 10 6.88 21.72 5.20
CA MET A 10 6.19 20.46 4.91
C MET A 10 4.70 20.76 4.74
N ASN A 11 4.21 20.71 3.51
CA ASN A 11 2.79 20.59 3.24
C ASN A 11 2.40 19.12 3.41
N ALA A 12 1.98 18.75 4.61
CA ALA A 12 1.28 17.51 4.84
C ALA A 12 -0.15 17.66 4.30
N ALA A 13 -0.35 17.29 3.06
CA ALA A 13 -1.67 17.28 2.44
C ALA A 13 -2.34 15.91 2.60
N CYS A 14 -2.64 15.50 3.82
CA CYS A 14 -3.76 14.59 4.09
C CYS A 14 -5.01 15.44 4.29
N SER A 15 -5.64 15.89 3.22
CA SER A 15 -6.93 16.60 3.28
C SER A 15 -8.09 15.61 3.38
N GLY A 16 -8.24 14.99 4.53
CA GLY A 16 -9.51 14.39 4.93
C GLY A 16 -10.51 15.50 5.23
N SER A 17 -11.37 15.86 4.30
CA SER A 17 -12.48 16.79 4.53
C SER A 17 -13.50 16.11 5.46
N ALA A 18 -13.40 16.36 6.75
CA ALA A 18 -14.48 16.08 7.69
C ALA A 18 -15.62 17.06 7.44
N ALA A 19 -16.71 16.56 6.89
CA ALA A 19 -17.98 17.28 6.82
C ALA A 19 -18.55 17.41 8.24
N THR A 20 -18.58 18.64 8.77
CA THR A 20 -19.31 19.01 9.98
C THR A 20 -20.81 19.04 9.69
N PRO A 21 -21.66 18.44 10.54
CA PRO A 21 -23.12 18.59 10.41
C PRO A 21 -23.54 19.99 10.84
N GLY A 22 -24.00 20.79 9.90
CA GLY A 22 -24.63 22.08 10.15
C GLY A 22 -26.04 21.92 10.68
N VAL A 23 -26.31 22.53 11.82
CA VAL A 23 -27.60 22.69 12.45
C VAL A 23 -28.48 23.64 11.63
N GLY A 24 -29.76 23.31 11.53
CA GLY A 24 -30.78 23.85 10.68
C GLY A 24 -31.08 25.35 10.80
N GLY A 25 -31.70 25.84 9.77
CA GLY A 25 -32.39 27.11 9.67
C GLY A 25 -33.46 27.04 8.61
N SER A 26 -34.70 27.15 9.06
CA SER A 26 -35.94 27.16 8.30
C SER A 26 -36.01 28.38 7.37
N GLY A 27 -36.68 28.25 6.22
CA GLY A 27 -37.12 29.38 5.43
C GLY A 27 -37.80 29.00 4.09
N ASP A 28 -39.09 29.09 4.13
CA ASP A 28 -40.16 29.03 3.16
C ASP A 28 -39.90 29.31 1.64
N GLY A 29 -40.64 28.56 0.83
CA GLY A 29 -41.51 29.11 -0.19
C GLY A 29 -41.09 29.04 -1.65
N GLY A 30 -41.81 28.27 -2.46
CA GLY A 30 -41.88 28.52 -3.91
C GLY A 30 -42.18 27.32 -4.78
N SER A 31 -43.43 26.93 -4.81
CA SER A 31 -44.04 26.06 -5.82
C SER A 31 -44.00 26.68 -7.23
N VAL A 32 -43.63 25.92 -8.26
CA VAL A 32 -44.29 26.00 -9.59
C VAL A 32 -44.22 24.64 -10.30
N THR A 33 -45.35 24.27 -10.76
CA THR A 33 -45.85 23.11 -11.47
C THR A 33 -45.47 23.04 -12.96
N SER A 34 -45.70 21.86 -13.51
CA SER A 34 -46.04 21.44 -14.89
C SER A 34 -44.86 20.80 -15.63
N GLY A 35 -44.98 19.70 -16.31
CA GLY A 35 -46.10 18.90 -16.78
C GLY A 35 -45.71 18.17 -18.06
N GLY A 36 -46.19 16.94 -18.21
CA GLY A 36 -46.36 16.26 -19.50
C GLY A 36 -45.12 15.58 -20.06
N GLY A 37 -45.06 14.31 -20.39
CA GLY A 37 -46.06 13.46 -20.95
C GLY A 37 -45.51 12.68 -22.12
N SER A 38 -45.73 11.42 -22.12
CA SER A 38 -46.10 10.43 -23.16
C SER A 38 -44.97 9.66 -23.81
N THR A 39 -44.93 8.38 -23.53
CA THR A 39 -45.41 7.20 -24.29
C THR A 39 -44.70 6.90 -25.63
N GLY A 40 -44.27 5.67 -25.74
CA GLY A 40 -43.95 5.02 -27.01
C GLY A 40 -43.46 3.58 -26.81
N ALA A 41 -44.40 2.67 -27.01
CA ALA A 41 -44.20 1.22 -26.96
C ALA A 41 -43.74 0.67 -28.30
N GLY A 42 -43.26 -0.58 -28.29
CA GLY A 42 -43.35 -1.45 -29.44
C GLY A 42 -42.10 -2.22 -29.77
N GLY A 43 -42.12 -3.49 -29.54
CA GLY A 43 -42.18 -4.61 -30.42
C GLY A 43 -40.82 -5.26 -30.56
N GLY A 44 -40.49 -6.48 -30.15
CA GLY A 44 -41.11 -7.74 -30.46
C GLY A 44 -40.36 -8.43 -31.60
N GLY A 45 -39.66 -9.56 -31.36
CA GLY A 45 -39.14 -10.39 -32.45
C GLY A 45 -38.29 -11.55 -31.92
N ALA A 46 -38.91 -12.71 -31.84
CA ALA A 46 -38.29 -13.99 -31.52
C ALA A 46 -37.86 -14.75 -32.80
N GLY A 47 -36.99 -15.70 -32.65
CA GLY A 47 -36.65 -16.77 -33.59
C GLY A 47 -35.14 -17.01 -33.56
N GLY A 48 -34.59 -18.18 -33.25
CA GLY A 48 -34.95 -19.51 -33.52
C GLY A 48 -33.72 -20.29 -33.88
N GLY A 49 -33.35 -21.26 -33.15
CA GLY A 49 -32.81 -22.56 -33.27
C GLY A 49 -31.74 -22.88 -34.34
N GLY A 50 -30.79 -23.77 -33.91
CA GLY A 50 -29.93 -24.49 -34.80
C GLY A 50 -28.74 -25.16 -34.14
N SER A 51 -28.96 -26.38 -33.68
CA SER A 51 -27.91 -27.33 -33.24
C SER A 51 -27.08 -27.85 -34.42
N GLY A 52 -25.82 -28.11 -34.22
CA GLY A 52 -25.00 -28.81 -35.21
C GLY A 52 -23.65 -29.25 -34.61
N ASP A 53 -23.63 -30.50 -34.24
CA ASP A 53 -22.47 -31.30 -33.85
C ASP A 53 -21.54 -31.52 -35.05
N ALA A 54 -20.21 -31.51 -34.86
CA ALA A 54 -19.30 -32.47 -35.46
C ALA A 54 -17.82 -32.23 -35.13
N SER A 55 -17.24 -33.20 -34.54
CA SER A 55 -15.83 -33.48 -34.33
C SER A 55 -14.99 -33.34 -35.61
N ARG A 56 -13.73 -32.86 -35.50
CA ARG A 56 -12.58 -33.57 -36.09
C ARG A 56 -11.23 -33.10 -35.56
N VAL A 57 -10.44 -34.07 -35.29
CA VAL A 57 -9.02 -34.21 -34.96
C VAL A 57 -8.12 -33.61 -36.04
N GLY A 58 -7.02 -33.00 -35.65
CA GLY A 58 -5.92 -32.62 -36.54
C GLY A 58 -4.79 -31.96 -35.79
N GLY A 59 -3.72 -32.67 -35.59
CA GLY A 59 -2.57 -32.36 -34.78
C GLY A 59 -1.47 -31.59 -35.50
N SER A 60 -0.41 -31.40 -34.74
CA SER A 60 0.96 -30.93 -35.05
C SER A 60 1.07 -29.37 -35.17
N THR A 61 2.07 -28.72 -34.66
CA THR A 61 3.45 -29.03 -34.32
C THR A 61 3.93 -28.00 -33.29
N ALA A 62 4.73 -28.45 -32.33
CA ALA A 62 5.44 -27.61 -31.39
C ALA A 62 6.48 -26.74 -32.12
N VAL A 63 6.57 -25.50 -31.70
CA VAL A 63 7.76 -24.67 -31.91
C VAL A 63 8.23 -24.24 -30.51
N ASP A 64 9.30 -24.89 -30.08
CA ASP A 64 10.03 -24.54 -28.87
C ASP A 64 10.62 -23.14 -29.02
N GLY A 65 10.17 -22.22 -28.19
CA GLY A 65 10.79 -20.95 -27.90
C GLY A 65 11.20 -20.94 -26.43
N ALA A 66 12.40 -21.42 -26.14
CA ALA A 66 12.98 -21.42 -24.80
C ALA A 66 13.30 -20.00 -24.36
N GLY A 67 12.44 -19.43 -23.51
CA GLY A 67 12.73 -18.31 -22.65
C GLY A 67 12.80 -18.84 -21.21
N SER A 68 13.98 -19.25 -20.77
CA SER A 68 14.27 -19.75 -19.44
C SER A 68 14.32 -18.58 -18.46
N GLY A 69 13.19 -18.06 -18.05
CA GLY A 69 13.06 -17.28 -16.82
C GLY A 69 12.85 -18.26 -15.66
N GLY A 70 13.88 -18.45 -14.84
CA GLY A 70 13.85 -19.34 -13.68
C GLY A 70 12.71 -18.98 -12.73
N ARG A 71 11.63 -19.74 -12.83
CA ARG A 71 10.52 -19.71 -11.86
C ARG A 71 11.02 -20.42 -10.61
N THR A 72 11.54 -19.70 -9.64
CA THR A 72 11.63 -20.21 -8.28
C THR A 72 10.20 -20.42 -7.79
N THR A 73 9.71 -21.65 -7.88
CA THR A 73 8.47 -22.08 -7.22
C THR A 73 8.74 -22.08 -5.71
N GLY A 74 8.66 -20.90 -5.09
CA GLY A 74 8.55 -20.82 -3.64
C GLY A 74 7.31 -21.61 -3.23
N ILE A 75 7.45 -22.46 -2.20
CA ILE A 75 6.31 -23.14 -1.62
C ILE A 75 5.35 -22.06 -1.13
N ALA A 76 4.12 -22.05 -1.65
CA ALA A 76 3.09 -21.15 -1.15
C ALA A 76 2.84 -21.43 0.33
N ILE A 77 3.10 -20.45 1.18
CA ILE A 77 2.92 -20.57 2.63
C ILE A 77 1.54 -20.03 2.98
N ASP A 78 0.76 -20.78 3.76
CA ASP A 78 -0.45 -20.23 4.40
C ASP A 78 -0.01 -19.31 5.56
N LEU A 79 0.03 -18.00 5.30
CA LEU A 79 0.39 -17.02 6.33
C LEU A 79 -0.66 -16.91 7.43
N CYS A 80 -1.87 -17.42 7.22
CA CYS A 80 -2.92 -17.54 8.22
C CYS A 80 -2.86 -18.84 9.06
N ALA A 81 -1.89 -19.70 8.83
CA ALA A 81 -1.75 -20.94 9.59
C ALA A 81 -1.54 -20.65 11.08
N GLY A 82 -2.43 -21.19 11.91
CA GLY A 82 -2.39 -20.96 13.37
C GLY A 82 -2.90 -19.61 13.84
N MET A 83 -3.36 -18.74 12.93
CA MET A 83 -3.94 -17.43 13.26
C MET A 83 -5.44 -17.50 13.56
N ILE A 84 -5.94 -16.53 14.31
CA ILE A 84 -7.36 -16.35 14.61
C ILE A 84 -8.10 -15.93 13.33
N LYS A 85 -9.21 -16.60 13.05
CA LYS A 85 -10.09 -16.33 11.88
C LYS A 85 -11.53 -16.05 12.28
N ASP A 86 -11.83 -16.06 13.60
CA ASP A 86 -13.16 -15.75 14.10
C ASP A 86 -13.50 -14.26 13.93
N LYS A 87 -14.77 -13.95 14.06
CA LYS A 87 -15.34 -12.61 13.96
C LYS A 87 -15.90 -12.12 15.30
N ASP A 88 -15.37 -12.66 16.38
CA ASP A 88 -15.74 -12.27 17.72
C ASP A 88 -14.87 -11.09 18.20
N PRO A 89 -15.42 -10.17 19.01
CA PRO A 89 -14.61 -9.17 19.66
C PRO A 89 -13.60 -9.82 20.62
N HIS A 90 -12.33 -9.46 20.48
CA HIS A 90 -11.28 -9.80 21.44
C HIS A 90 -10.84 -8.48 22.12
N PRO A 91 -11.43 -8.09 23.28
CA PRO A 91 -11.11 -6.84 23.91
C PRO A 91 -9.62 -6.73 24.23
N MET A 92 -9.02 -5.60 23.89
CA MET A 92 -7.58 -5.37 24.09
C MET A 92 -7.26 -5.38 25.58
N THR A 93 -6.36 -6.28 25.98
CA THR A 93 -5.82 -6.31 27.34
C THR A 93 -4.68 -5.29 27.50
N THR A 94 -4.42 -4.88 28.74
CA THR A 94 -3.26 -4.06 29.03
C THR A 94 -2.01 -4.91 28.85
N LEU A 95 -1.08 -4.40 28.03
CA LEU A 95 0.19 -5.05 27.75
C LEU A 95 1.31 -4.03 27.98
N ALA A 96 2.27 -4.37 28.85
CA ALA A 96 3.41 -3.49 29.07
C ALA A 96 4.26 -3.36 27.82
N LYS A 97 4.70 -2.12 27.53
CA LYS A 97 5.65 -1.85 26.44
C LYS A 97 6.92 -2.65 26.66
N PRO A 98 7.34 -3.51 25.71
CA PRO A 98 8.56 -4.32 25.90
C PRO A 98 9.81 -3.46 25.91
N ALA A 99 10.85 -3.94 26.58
CA ALA A 99 12.19 -3.36 26.44
C ALA A 99 12.68 -3.49 24.98
N VAL A 100 13.62 -2.65 24.57
CA VAL A 100 14.22 -2.76 23.22
C VAL A 100 14.89 -4.12 23.07
N GLY A 101 14.63 -4.77 21.93
CA GLY A 101 15.06 -6.15 21.67
C GLY A 101 14.20 -7.21 22.35
N GLY A 102 13.39 -6.82 23.35
CA GLY A 102 12.49 -7.73 24.06
C GLY A 102 11.22 -8.02 23.28
N THR A 103 10.56 -9.11 23.65
CA THR A 103 9.28 -9.56 23.07
C THR A 103 8.19 -9.59 24.12
N VAL A 104 6.96 -9.43 23.64
CA VAL A 104 5.72 -9.74 24.35
C VAL A 104 4.84 -10.59 23.46
N ILE A 105 3.94 -11.36 24.06
CA ILE A 105 2.91 -12.09 23.31
C ILE A 105 1.62 -11.32 23.44
N ASP A 106 0.99 -11.02 22.29
CA ASP A 106 -0.37 -10.50 22.26
C ASP A 106 -1.30 -11.62 22.73
N ALA A 107 -1.84 -11.48 23.96
CA ALA A 107 -2.59 -12.54 24.61
C ALA A 107 -3.89 -12.88 23.89
N GLU A 108 -4.46 -11.91 23.15
CA GLU A 108 -5.70 -12.09 22.40
C GLU A 108 -5.46 -12.91 21.12
N PHE A 109 -4.27 -12.81 20.52
CA PHE A 109 -3.96 -13.39 19.21
C PHE A 109 -2.84 -14.43 19.23
N GLY A 110 -2.10 -14.53 20.32
CA GLY A 110 -0.95 -15.45 20.46
C GLY A 110 0.30 -15.06 19.68
N THR A 111 0.32 -13.88 19.05
CA THR A 111 1.41 -13.44 18.19
C THR A 111 2.53 -12.78 19.01
N THR A 112 3.76 -13.04 18.59
CA THR A 112 4.94 -12.40 19.18
C THR A 112 5.13 -10.99 18.60
N ILE A 113 5.25 -10.00 19.48
CA ILE A 113 5.56 -8.62 19.16
C ILE A 113 6.94 -8.29 19.75
N ARG A 114 7.87 -7.88 18.92
CA ARG A 114 9.23 -7.48 19.31
C ARG A 114 9.40 -5.97 19.13
N ARG A 115 9.83 -5.25 20.18
CA ARG A 115 10.23 -3.85 20.04
C ARG A 115 11.67 -3.78 19.53
N ILE A 116 11.88 -3.06 18.41
CA ILE A 116 13.18 -3.02 17.73
C ILE A 116 13.88 -1.66 17.80
N THR A 117 13.18 -0.59 18.22
CA THR A 117 13.80 0.73 18.38
C THR A 117 13.55 1.35 19.74
N ALA A 118 14.38 2.33 20.11
CA ALA A 118 14.17 3.23 21.22
C ALA A 118 14.38 4.66 20.76
N VAL A 119 13.29 5.40 20.61
CA VAL A 119 13.37 6.83 20.31
C VAL A 119 13.88 7.59 21.53
N ALA A 120 14.85 8.47 21.32
CA ALA A 120 15.30 9.39 22.34
C ALA A 120 14.34 10.58 22.45
N GLY A 121 13.86 10.86 23.68
CA GLY A 121 13.01 12.04 23.93
C GLY A 121 11.53 11.80 23.69
N SER A 122 10.81 12.91 23.51
CA SER A 122 9.35 12.97 23.32
C SER A 122 8.99 14.17 22.45
N GLY A 123 7.78 14.19 21.90
CA GLY A 123 7.26 15.28 21.08
C GLY A 123 7.12 14.93 19.61
N ALA A 124 6.74 15.90 18.79
CA ALA A 124 6.33 15.69 17.39
C ALA A 124 7.35 14.98 16.50
N ASN A 125 8.65 15.07 16.83
CA ASN A 125 9.73 14.42 16.06
C ASN A 125 10.27 13.15 16.75
N ALA A 126 9.62 12.69 17.81
CA ALA A 126 10.08 11.51 18.57
C ALA A 126 9.54 10.22 17.95
N ALA A 127 9.96 9.91 16.72
CA ALA A 127 9.54 8.72 16.01
C ALA A 127 10.69 8.05 15.24
N ILE A 128 10.72 6.71 15.28
CA ILE A 128 11.47 5.85 14.36
C ILE A 128 10.46 4.85 13.82
N VAL A 129 10.16 4.93 12.52
CA VAL A 129 9.02 4.26 11.88
C VAL A 129 9.41 3.57 10.58
N PRO A 130 8.65 2.57 10.09
CA PRO A 130 8.73 2.18 8.69
C PRO A 130 8.37 3.39 7.82
N MET A 131 8.92 3.47 6.62
CA MET A 131 8.73 4.64 5.74
C MET A 131 7.27 4.80 5.33
N TYR A 132 6.70 3.77 4.69
CA TYR A 132 5.28 3.73 4.33
C TYR A 132 4.84 2.28 4.07
N THR A 133 3.53 2.01 4.04
CA THR A 133 2.98 0.65 3.88
C THR A 133 3.31 0.02 2.53
N THR A 134 3.51 0.84 1.53
CA THR A 134 3.77 0.43 0.15
C THR A 134 5.25 0.33 -0.19
N ILE A 135 6.11 0.66 0.77
CA ILE A 135 7.58 0.60 0.62
C ILE A 135 8.13 -0.55 1.46
N SER A 136 8.80 -1.50 0.81
CA SER A 136 9.43 -2.61 1.53
C SER A 136 10.49 -2.09 2.50
N ALA A 137 10.30 -2.36 3.79
CA ALA A 137 11.28 -2.00 4.79
C ALA A 137 12.50 -2.94 4.75
N TRP A 138 12.30 -4.23 4.43
CA TRP A 138 13.37 -5.21 4.26
C TRP A 138 13.87 -5.29 2.83
N ASN A 139 15.15 -5.58 2.67
CA ASN A 139 15.75 -5.95 1.40
C ASN A 139 15.32 -7.36 0.94
N ALA A 140 15.76 -7.73 -0.27
CA ALA A 140 15.32 -8.95 -0.96
C ALA A 140 15.51 -10.24 -0.17
N ASP A 141 16.59 -10.40 0.60
CA ASP A 141 16.90 -11.60 1.39
C ASP A 141 16.57 -11.45 2.90
N GLU A 142 15.96 -10.33 3.25
CA GLU A 142 15.57 -9.96 4.62
C GLU A 142 16.75 -9.85 5.60
N SER A 143 17.94 -9.67 5.10
CA SER A 143 19.15 -9.48 5.91
C SER A 143 19.30 -8.06 6.44
N LEU A 144 18.70 -7.07 5.76
CA LEU A 144 18.75 -5.65 6.09
C LEU A 144 17.33 -5.08 6.22
N LEU A 145 17.20 -4.03 7.03
CA LEU A 145 15.94 -3.33 7.28
C LEU A 145 16.21 -1.82 7.32
N ILE A 146 15.38 -1.01 6.65
CA ILE A 146 15.43 0.45 6.72
C ILE A 146 14.24 0.96 7.53
N LEU A 147 14.53 1.88 8.46
CA LEU A 147 13.54 2.68 9.18
C LEU A 147 13.89 4.15 9.05
N TYR A 148 12.91 5.02 9.21
CA TYR A 148 13.10 6.47 9.17
C TYR A 148 13.06 7.06 10.58
N SER A 149 14.06 7.90 10.92
CA SER A 149 14.14 8.61 12.19
C SER A 149 13.83 10.08 11.99
N LEU A 150 12.71 10.55 12.54
CA LEU A 150 12.27 11.95 12.42
C LEU A 150 13.18 12.92 13.17
N GLY A 151 13.79 12.50 14.27
CA GLY A 151 14.61 13.35 15.13
C GLY A 151 15.94 13.83 14.53
N GLY A 152 16.05 13.86 13.18
CA GLY A 152 17.23 14.34 12.46
C GLY A 152 18.18 13.23 12.03
N GLY A 153 17.77 11.95 12.20
CA GLY A 153 18.60 10.81 11.82
C GLY A 153 18.41 10.33 10.37
N GLY A 154 17.30 10.73 9.70
CA GLY A 154 16.99 10.27 8.34
C GLY A 154 16.81 8.76 8.26
N HIS A 155 17.17 8.17 7.13
CA HIS A 155 17.08 6.73 6.90
C HIS A 155 18.15 5.97 7.69
N GLN A 156 17.71 4.99 8.47
CA GLN A 156 18.53 4.21 9.38
C GLN A 156 18.56 2.76 8.93
N LEU A 157 19.74 2.19 8.77
CA LEU A 157 19.94 0.80 8.41
C LEU A 157 20.07 -0.06 9.66
N TYR A 158 19.33 -1.15 9.68
CA TYR A 158 19.34 -2.18 10.71
C TYR A 158 19.66 -3.54 10.12
N ASN A 159 20.19 -4.44 10.92
CA ASN A 159 20.22 -5.86 10.59
C ASN A 159 18.77 -6.39 10.53
N GLY A 160 18.36 -6.95 9.41
CA GLY A 160 16.98 -7.37 9.17
C GLY A 160 16.53 -8.60 9.95
N LYS A 161 17.46 -9.29 10.63
CA LYS A 161 17.21 -10.50 11.46
C LYS A 161 17.35 -10.23 12.95
N THR A 162 18.44 -9.57 13.34
CA THR A 162 18.70 -9.26 14.74
C THR A 162 18.13 -7.92 15.19
N TYR A 163 17.74 -7.08 14.25
CA TYR A 163 17.23 -5.71 14.43
C TYR A 163 18.23 -4.76 15.10
N GLN A 164 19.51 -5.11 15.10
CA GLN A 164 20.57 -4.23 15.58
C GLN A 164 20.75 -3.06 14.62
N HIS A 165 20.77 -1.83 15.13
CA HIS A 165 21.12 -0.65 14.35
C HIS A 165 22.55 -0.77 13.82
N LEU A 166 22.73 -0.51 12.53
CA LEU A 166 24.02 -0.59 11.85
C LEU A 166 24.62 0.80 11.62
N ARG A 167 23.88 1.66 10.93
CA ARG A 167 24.30 3.03 10.60
C ARG A 167 23.17 3.85 9.99
N ALA A 168 23.34 5.15 9.91
CA ALA A 168 22.55 6.00 9.01
C ALA A 168 22.95 5.75 7.55
N LEU A 169 22.01 5.95 6.62
CA LEU A 169 22.27 5.93 5.18
C LEU A 169 22.55 7.36 4.71
N ASP A 170 23.61 7.51 3.90
CA ASP A 170 23.94 8.78 3.24
C ASP A 170 23.23 8.85 1.88
N ILE A 171 21.92 9.09 1.93
CA ILE A 171 21.03 9.19 0.76
C ILE A 171 20.18 10.45 0.87
N ASN A 172 19.78 11.01 -0.27
CA ASN A 172 18.96 12.21 -0.38
C ASN A 172 17.80 12.00 -1.36
N PRO A 173 16.82 11.13 -1.04
CA PRO A 173 15.67 10.90 -1.91
C PRO A 173 14.79 12.15 -2.01
N ALA A 174 14.00 12.23 -3.09
CA ALA A 174 13.04 13.30 -3.33
C ALA A 174 12.00 13.43 -2.21
N ASP A 175 11.65 12.32 -1.60
CA ASP A 175 10.83 12.24 -0.39
C ASP A 175 11.34 11.08 0.49
N LEU A 176 11.07 11.17 1.82
CA LEU A 176 11.52 10.14 2.76
C LEU A 176 10.99 8.74 2.46
N GLU A 177 9.85 8.64 1.81
CA GLU A 177 9.17 7.39 1.46
C GLU A 177 9.61 6.85 0.09
N GLN A 178 10.35 7.63 -0.71
CA GLN A 178 10.73 7.27 -2.08
C GLN A 178 12.11 6.59 -2.15
N VAL A 179 12.27 5.52 -1.39
CA VAL A 179 13.47 4.68 -1.35
C VAL A 179 13.06 3.23 -1.60
N TYR A 180 13.59 2.62 -2.64
CA TYR A 180 13.16 1.31 -3.14
C TYR A 180 14.30 0.30 -3.11
N TRP A 181 14.11 -0.80 -2.38
CA TRP A 181 14.98 -1.95 -2.50
C TRP A 181 14.85 -2.62 -3.88
N ASP A 182 15.96 -3.06 -4.44
CA ASP A 182 15.92 -4.05 -5.51
C ASP A 182 15.33 -5.35 -4.96
N THR A 183 14.38 -5.95 -5.67
CA THR A 183 13.64 -7.14 -5.22
C THR A 183 14.42 -8.44 -5.40
N SER A 184 15.58 -8.38 -6.05
CA SER A 184 16.47 -9.52 -6.34
C SER A 184 17.87 -9.35 -5.77
N ASP A 185 18.45 -8.15 -5.85
CA ASP A 185 19.76 -7.84 -5.30
C ASP A 185 19.63 -7.20 -3.91
N PRO A 186 20.02 -7.90 -2.83
CA PRO A 186 19.84 -7.40 -1.46
C PRO A 186 20.75 -6.22 -1.11
N ASP A 187 21.73 -5.88 -1.94
CA ASP A 187 22.67 -4.76 -1.71
C ASP A 187 22.26 -3.46 -2.38
N ILE A 188 21.20 -3.46 -3.19
CA ILE A 188 20.84 -2.33 -4.04
C ILE A 188 19.59 -1.60 -3.53
N LEU A 189 19.70 -0.27 -3.47
CA LEU A 189 18.60 0.68 -3.32
C LEU A 189 18.50 1.59 -4.53
N TYR A 190 17.29 2.01 -4.86
CA TYR A 190 17.02 3.04 -5.86
C TYR A 190 16.29 4.22 -5.23
N TYR A 191 16.61 5.42 -5.69
CA TYR A 191 15.88 6.65 -5.36
C TYR A 191 16.15 7.74 -6.41
N VAL A 192 15.40 8.82 -6.34
CA VAL A 192 15.60 10.01 -7.17
C VAL A 192 16.14 11.14 -6.29
N ASP A 193 17.23 11.78 -6.71
CA ASP A 193 17.78 12.99 -6.12
C ASP A 193 17.73 14.12 -7.15
N GLY A 194 16.86 15.11 -6.92
CA GLY A 194 16.62 16.19 -7.87
C GLY A 194 16.07 15.68 -9.21
N GLN A 195 16.95 15.52 -10.20
CA GLN A 195 16.62 14.99 -11.53
C GLN A 195 17.38 13.71 -11.87
N GLU A 196 18.17 13.22 -10.93
CA GLU A 196 19.05 12.08 -11.15
C GLU A 196 18.42 10.81 -10.56
N PHE A 197 18.41 9.74 -11.34
CA PHE A 197 18.05 8.41 -10.83
C PHE A 197 19.30 7.72 -10.30
N ILE A 198 19.25 7.35 -9.03
CA ILE A 198 20.40 6.87 -8.27
C ILE A 198 20.23 5.39 -7.94
N ARG A 199 21.30 4.62 -8.14
CA ARG A 199 21.51 3.30 -7.57
C ARG A 199 22.52 3.42 -6.43
N TYR A 200 22.14 2.98 -5.25
CA TYR A 200 22.98 3.00 -4.06
C TYR A 200 23.39 1.59 -3.67
N HIS A 201 24.68 1.37 -3.51
CA HIS A 201 25.28 0.12 -3.03
C HIS A 201 25.41 0.17 -1.52
N VAL A 202 24.53 -0.56 -0.82
CA VAL A 202 24.38 -0.44 0.62
C VAL A 202 25.63 -0.91 1.37
N SER A 203 26.24 -2.03 0.97
CA SER A 203 27.45 -2.55 1.63
C SER A 203 28.66 -1.63 1.46
N ALA A 204 28.81 -1.03 0.28
CA ALA A 204 29.93 -0.14 -0.04
C ALA A 204 29.70 1.30 0.42
N GLY A 205 28.44 1.73 0.60
CA GLY A 205 28.08 3.11 0.89
C GLY A 205 28.36 4.04 -0.31
N THR A 206 28.28 3.52 -1.53
CA THR A 206 28.55 4.27 -2.78
C THR A 206 27.30 4.36 -3.64
N GLN A 207 27.29 5.34 -4.55
CA GLN A 207 26.15 5.56 -5.43
C GLN A 207 26.58 5.77 -6.87
N ASP A 208 25.75 5.29 -7.81
CA ASP A 208 25.88 5.50 -9.24
C ASP A 208 24.70 6.32 -9.73
N LYS A 209 24.97 7.33 -10.56
CA LYS A 209 23.91 8.00 -11.34
C LYS A 209 23.62 7.14 -12.58
N LEU A 210 22.42 6.56 -12.62
CA LEU A 210 22.01 5.72 -13.74
C LEU A 210 21.42 6.54 -14.88
N HIS A 211 20.64 7.59 -14.56
CA HIS A 211 19.95 8.40 -15.57
C HIS A 211 19.76 9.84 -15.08
N SER A 212 19.71 10.79 -16.03
CA SER A 212 19.32 12.17 -15.78
C SER A 212 18.07 12.52 -16.58
N PHE A 213 17.01 12.90 -15.87
CA PHE A 213 15.76 13.32 -16.52
C PHE A 213 15.73 14.80 -16.93
N SER A 214 16.86 15.51 -16.87
CA SER A 214 16.94 16.96 -17.17
C SER A 214 16.42 17.32 -18.56
N ALA A 215 16.66 16.46 -19.56
CA ALA A 215 16.18 16.66 -20.93
C ALA A 215 14.64 16.63 -21.04
N LEU A 216 13.97 15.82 -20.22
CA LEU A 216 12.50 15.71 -20.16
C LEU A 216 11.89 16.75 -19.22
N CYS A 217 12.50 16.94 -18.06
CA CYS A 217 11.93 17.67 -16.93
C CYS A 217 12.33 19.15 -16.88
N GLY A 218 13.31 19.57 -17.68
CA GLY A 218 13.84 20.94 -17.65
C GLY A 218 14.45 21.25 -16.29
N SER A 219 13.87 22.19 -15.55
CA SER A 219 14.32 22.56 -14.19
C SER A 219 13.46 21.95 -13.07
N SER A 220 12.45 21.15 -13.40
CA SER A 220 11.57 20.54 -12.41
C SER A 220 12.24 19.33 -11.75
N SER A 221 12.09 19.21 -10.44
CA SER A 221 12.47 18.00 -9.71
C SER A 221 11.61 16.83 -10.13
N VAL A 222 12.15 15.63 -9.98
CA VAL A 222 11.48 14.36 -10.27
C VAL A 222 11.09 13.70 -8.96
N SER A 223 9.91 13.11 -8.91
CA SER A 223 9.41 12.37 -7.76
C SER A 223 8.46 11.24 -8.18
N ASN A 224 8.12 10.40 -7.23
CA ASN A 224 7.06 9.39 -7.40
C ASN A 224 5.69 9.89 -6.86
N GLY A 225 5.58 11.18 -6.50
CA GLY A 225 4.37 11.78 -5.94
C GLY A 225 4.25 11.65 -4.42
N ASP A 226 3.08 11.99 -3.91
CA ASP A 226 2.82 12.05 -2.47
C ASP A 226 2.55 10.66 -1.85
N ASP A 227 1.98 9.73 -2.63
CA ASP A 227 1.77 8.33 -2.24
C ASP A 227 2.70 7.45 -3.05
N PRO A 228 3.90 7.14 -2.57
CA PRO A 228 4.89 6.40 -3.34
C PRO A 228 4.40 4.98 -3.56
N MET A 229 4.22 4.61 -4.79
CA MET A 229 3.95 3.25 -5.19
C MET A 229 4.91 2.82 -6.27
N PHE A 230 5.73 1.97 -5.92
CA PHE A 230 6.32 0.79 -6.50
C PHE A 230 7.17 0.94 -7.72
N THR A 231 8.28 0.30 -7.56
CA THR A 231 8.89 -0.45 -8.65
C THR A 231 8.05 -1.70 -8.94
N SER A 232 8.04 -2.15 -10.20
CA SER A 232 7.61 -3.51 -10.52
C SER A 232 8.37 -4.54 -9.68
N TRP A 233 7.78 -5.72 -9.44
CA TRP A 233 8.40 -6.74 -8.58
C TRP A 233 9.63 -7.43 -9.19
N ASP A 234 10.02 -7.06 -10.39
CA ASP A 234 11.31 -7.39 -11.01
C ASP A 234 12.32 -6.23 -10.93
N SER A 235 11.96 -5.13 -10.24
CA SER A 235 12.77 -3.91 -10.09
C SER A 235 13.17 -3.23 -11.39
N HIS A 236 12.42 -3.45 -12.48
CA HIS A 236 12.77 -2.88 -13.78
C HIS A 236 12.07 -1.56 -14.08
N ARG A 237 10.90 -1.28 -13.48
CA ARG A 237 10.08 -0.12 -13.83
C ARG A 237 9.61 0.66 -12.62
N LEU A 238 9.61 1.98 -12.77
CA LEU A 238 9.16 2.93 -11.76
C LEU A 238 8.35 4.05 -12.42
N GLY A 239 7.20 4.40 -11.85
CA GLY A 239 6.39 5.53 -12.28
C GLY A 239 6.89 6.83 -11.67
N LEU A 240 7.04 7.87 -12.49
CA LEU A 240 7.63 9.14 -12.08
C LEU A 240 6.84 10.32 -12.66
N VAL A 241 6.99 11.48 -12.01
CA VAL A 241 6.44 12.75 -12.46
C VAL A 241 7.47 13.86 -12.28
N CYS A 242 7.45 14.83 -13.21
CA CYS A 242 8.18 16.09 -13.07
C CYS A 242 7.40 17.20 -13.76
N GLY A 243 7.18 18.29 -13.04
CA GLY A 243 6.38 19.41 -13.56
C GLY A 243 5.00 18.93 -14.04
N LYS A 244 4.81 18.91 -15.37
CA LYS A 244 3.55 18.43 -16.02
C LYS A 244 3.76 17.15 -16.82
N GLN A 245 4.88 16.46 -16.64
CA GLN A 245 5.18 15.22 -17.34
C GLN A 245 5.07 14.03 -16.40
N MET A 246 4.23 13.08 -16.75
CA MET A 246 4.14 11.75 -16.13
C MET A 246 4.80 10.74 -17.05
N PHE A 247 5.61 9.84 -16.53
CA PHE A 247 6.33 8.83 -17.32
C PHE A 247 6.66 7.59 -16.48
N ILE A 248 6.97 6.51 -17.18
CA ILE A 248 7.55 5.32 -16.56
C ILE A 248 9.02 5.24 -16.99
N TYR A 249 9.90 5.03 -16.04
CA TYR A 249 11.31 4.77 -16.32
C TYR A 249 11.57 3.27 -16.27
N ASP A 250 12.10 2.72 -17.34
CA ASP A 250 12.54 1.33 -17.43
C ASP A 250 14.06 1.28 -17.16
N ILE A 251 14.38 0.80 -15.95
CA ILE A 251 15.75 0.75 -15.41
C ILE A 251 16.60 -0.21 -16.23
N SER A 252 16.02 -1.32 -16.71
CA SER A 252 16.76 -2.38 -17.41
C SER A 252 17.25 -1.97 -18.80
N SER A 253 16.49 -1.11 -19.46
CA SER A 253 16.81 -0.60 -20.81
C SER A 253 17.27 0.85 -20.83
N ASP A 254 17.36 1.50 -19.65
CA ASP A 254 17.66 2.93 -19.50
C ASP A 254 16.79 3.80 -20.42
N SER A 255 15.47 3.60 -20.36
CA SER A 255 14.55 4.29 -21.25
C SER A 255 13.33 4.85 -20.53
N VAL A 256 12.85 6.00 -21.03
CA VAL A 256 11.60 6.63 -20.59
C VAL A 256 10.46 6.15 -21.49
N LEU A 257 9.42 5.60 -20.88
CA LEU A 257 8.23 5.10 -21.55
C LEU A 257 7.09 6.10 -21.40
N GLY A 258 6.38 6.32 -22.48
CA GLY A 258 5.10 7.00 -22.55
C GLY A 258 5.01 8.42 -21.96
N PRO A 259 6.01 9.33 -22.06
CA PRO A 259 5.87 10.63 -21.42
C PRO A 259 4.58 11.31 -21.87
N LYS A 260 3.77 11.71 -20.88
CA LYS A 260 2.44 12.26 -21.11
C LYS A 260 2.26 13.52 -20.28
N SER A 261 1.80 14.59 -20.95
CA SER A 261 1.46 15.81 -20.24
C SER A 261 0.19 15.63 -19.44
N VAL A 262 0.26 15.99 -18.16
CA VAL A 262 -0.84 15.91 -17.20
C VAL A 262 -0.99 17.22 -16.44
N SER A 263 -2.15 17.46 -15.87
CA SER A 263 -2.43 18.63 -15.04
C SER A 263 -2.98 18.15 -13.70
N GLY A 264 -2.15 18.23 -12.66
CA GLY A 264 -2.59 17.98 -11.29
C GLY A 264 -2.94 16.52 -10.98
N THR A 265 -2.40 15.56 -11.74
CA THR A 265 -2.57 14.12 -11.45
C THR A 265 -1.31 13.55 -10.81
N PRO A 266 -1.45 12.58 -9.90
CA PRO A 266 -0.32 11.84 -9.36
C PRO A 266 0.41 11.05 -10.46
N PRO A 267 1.63 10.59 -10.24
CA PRO A 267 2.34 9.72 -11.17
C PRO A 267 1.59 8.40 -11.36
N ALA A 268 1.78 7.76 -12.51
CA ALA A 268 1.32 6.40 -12.71
C ALA A 268 2.08 5.46 -11.79
N GLN A 269 1.33 4.66 -11.04
CA GLN A 269 1.89 3.68 -10.13
C GLN A 269 2.10 2.37 -10.87
N VAL A 270 3.35 1.91 -11.00
CA VAL A 270 3.65 0.70 -11.76
C VAL A 270 3.20 -0.54 -11.00
N ALA A 271 2.43 -1.40 -11.67
CA ALA A 271 1.97 -2.65 -11.10
C ALA A 271 3.10 -3.70 -10.99
N PRO A 272 2.97 -4.70 -10.11
CA PRO A 272 3.98 -5.73 -9.89
C PRO A 272 4.53 -6.41 -11.14
N SER A 273 3.71 -6.62 -12.16
CA SER A 273 4.16 -7.22 -13.43
C SER A 273 5.06 -6.32 -14.27
N GLY A 274 5.07 -5.01 -14.01
CA GLY A 274 5.71 -4.02 -14.85
C GLY A 274 4.99 -3.74 -16.18
N THR A 275 3.93 -4.48 -16.50
CA THR A 275 3.20 -4.32 -17.79
C THR A 275 2.02 -3.39 -17.70
N LEU A 276 1.49 -3.21 -16.50
CA LEU A 276 0.39 -2.30 -16.19
C LEU A 276 0.83 -1.22 -15.22
N ALA A 277 0.08 -0.14 -15.19
CA ALA A 277 0.17 0.90 -14.17
C ALA A 277 -1.23 1.32 -13.73
N TYR A 278 -1.33 1.84 -12.52
CA TYR A 278 -2.53 2.44 -11.97
C TYR A 278 -2.38 3.95 -11.91
N LEU A 279 -3.44 4.66 -12.26
CA LEU A 279 -3.53 6.09 -12.08
C LEU A 279 -4.77 6.39 -11.23
N GLU A 280 -4.55 7.06 -10.13
CA GLU A 280 -5.61 7.55 -9.26
C GLU A 280 -6.31 8.74 -9.90
N ALA A 281 -7.24 8.44 -10.79
CA ALA A 281 -8.04 9.43 -11.50
C ALA A 281 -9.45 8.90 -11.71
N GLY A 282 -10.44 9.68 -11.29
CA GLY A 282 -11.86 9.30 -11.39
C GLY A 282 -12.16 8.02 -10.59
N SER A 283 -12.61 6.99 -11.27
CA SER A 283 -12.92 5.67 -10.67
C SER A 283 -11.76 4.66 -10.76
N GLY A 284 -10.51 5.14 -10.80
CA GLY A 284 -9.31 4.33 -10.95
C GLY A 284 -9.07 3.91 -12.42
N GLN A 285 -7.90 4.24 -12.95
CA GLN A 285 -7.52 3.92 -14.33
C GLN A 285 -6.39 2.93 -14.36
N VAL A 286 -6.53 1.89 -15.17
CA VAL A 286 -5.45 0.96 -15.51
C VAL A 286 -4.86 1.38 -16.84
N LEU A 287 -3.55 1.59 -16.87
CA LEU A 287 -2.78 2.00 -18.04
C LEU A 287 -1.83 0.86 -18.45
N ASP A 288 -1.40 0.85 -19.70
CA ASP A 288 -0.24 0.07 -20.14
C ASP A 288 1.08 0.78 -19.80
N ALA A 289 2.21 0.14 -20.08
CA ALA A 289 3.53 0.72 -19.82
C ALA A 289 3.85 1.97 -20.65
N ASN A 290 3.08 2.26 -21.70
CA ASN A 290 3.17 3.49 -22.50
C ASN A 290 2.14 4.53 -22.07
N LEU A 291 1.51 4.34 -20.90
CA LEU A 291 0.49 5.20 -20.31
C LEU A 291 -0.79 5.36 -21.15
N ASN A 292 -1.09 4.40 -22.02
CA ASN A 292 -2.37 4.34 -22.70
C ASN A 292 -3.42 3.71 -21.77
N LEU A 293 -4.63 4.26 -21.76
CA LEU A 293 -5.74 3.72 -20.98
C LEU A 293 -6.12 2.32 -21.49
N VAL A 294 -6.01 1.33 -20.60
CA VAL A 294 -6.47 -0.04 -20.84
C VAL A 294 -7.94 -0.18 -20.42
N ARG A 295 -8.26 0.31 -19.21
CA ARG A 295 -9.61 0.29 -18.64
C ARG A 295 -9.76 1.23 -17.46
N SER A 296 -11.01 1.50 -17.06
CA SER A 296 -11.36 2.00 -15.74
C SER A 296 -11.76 0.82 -14.87
N LEU A 297 -11.39 0.86 -13.58
CA LEU A 297 -11.80 -0.15 -12.61
C LEU A 297 -13.24 0.03 -12.13
N GLY A 298 -13.83 1.23 -12.29
CA GLY A 298 -15.17 1.52 -11.81
C GLY A 298 -15.28 1.56 -10.29
N LEU A 299 -14.17 1.88 -9.61
CA LEU A 299 -14.16 2.00 -8.15
C LEU A 299 -15.04 3.16 -7.69
N GLN A 300 -15.85 2.91 -6.69
CA GLN A 300 -16.63 3.93 -6.01
C GLN A 300 -15.74 4.60 -4.97
N VAL A 301 -15.57 5.92 -5.05
CA VAL A 301 -14.78 6.71 -4.10
C VAL A 301 -13.57 5.94 -3.52
N PRO A 302 -12.57 5.60 -4.35
CA PRO A 302 -11.40 4.84 -3.87
C PRO A 302 -10.61 5.66 -2.85
N ASP A 303 -10.08 4.97 -1.84
CA ASP A 303 -9.11 5.54 -0.92
C ASP A 303 -7.73 5.60 -1.58
N ASN A 304 -6.96 6.62 -1.26
CA ASN A 304 -5.58 6.78 -1.68
C ASN A 304 -4.59 5.88 -0.89
N HIS A 305 -5.02 5.25 0.21
CA HIS A 305 -4.20 4.30 0.99
C HIS A 305 -4.18 2.88 0.38
N ALA A 306 -4.30 2.78 -0.93
CA ALA A 306 -4.29 1.52 -1.65
C ALA A 306 -2.88 0.94 -1.82
N SER A 307 -2.81 -0.34 -2.18
CA SER A 307 -1.55 -1.05 -2.49
C SER A 307 -1.71 -1.92 -3.72
N LEU A 308 -0.80 -1.79 -4.67
CA LEU A 308 -0.75 -2.69 -5.81
C LEU A 308 -0.12 -4.02 -5.41
N GLY A 309 -0.72 -5.11 -5.85
CA GLY A 309 -0.29 -6.47 -5.54
C GLY A 309 -0.42 -7.38 -6.75
N ARG A 310 -0.22 -8.67 -6.52
CA ARG A 310 -0.29 -9.68 -7.57
C ARG A 310 -0.94 -10.96 -7.05
N LEU A 311 -1.85 -11.54 -7.80
CA LEU A 311 -2.43 -12.84 -7.51
C LEU A 311 -1.45 -13.99 -7.84
N ALA A 312 -1.69 -15.16 -7.28
CA ALA A 312 -0.96 -16.37 -7.64
C ALA A 312 -1.12 -16.73 -9.13
N SER A 313 -2.22 -16.31 -9.78
CA SER A 313 -2.43 -16.42 -11.23
C SER A 313 -1.44 -15.60 -12.05
N GLY A 314 -0.76 -14.63 -11.44
CA GLY A 314 0.11 -13.67 -12.09
C GLY A 314 -0.58 -12.38 -12.53
N HIS A 315 -1.87 -12.21 -12.27
CA HIS A 315 -2.58 -10.96 -12.52
C HIS A 315 -2.24 -9.91 -11.46
N ASP A 316 -2.05 -8.67 -11.88
CA ASP A 316 -1.88 -7.55 -10.98
C ASP A 316 -3.19 -7.16 -10.33
N THR A 317 -3.12 -6.67 -9.08
CA THR A 317 -4.27 -6.23 -8.32
C THR A 317 -4.11 -4.82 -7.77
N TRP A 318 -5.23 -4.11 -7.67
CA TRP A 318 -5.41 -2.96 -6.81
C TRP A 318 -6.11 -3.43 -5.53
N ASN A 319 -5.53 -3.14 -4.36
CA ASN A 319 -6.08 -3.50 -3.06
C ASN A 319 -6.25 -2.21 -2.25
N GLY A 320 -7.46 -1.90 -1.87
CA GLY A 320 -7.75 -0.64 -1.21
C GLY A 320 -9.12 -0.63 -0.54
N ALA A 321 -9.39 0.43 0.20
CA ALA A 321 -10.72 0.72 0.68
C ALA A 321 -11.52 1.47 -0.40
N VAL A 322 -12.82 1.21 -0.47
CA VAL A 322 -13.79 2.02 -1.22
C VAL A 322 -14.85 2.52 -0.26
N TYR A 323 -15.23 3.79 -0.44
CA TYR A 323 -16.20 4.44 0.42
C TYR A 323 -17.57 4.50 -0.26
N ASP A 324 -18.59 4.69 0.56
CA ASP A 324 -19.98 4.79 0.12
C ASP A 324 -20.21 6.12 -0.65
N ASP A 325 -20.74 6.00 -1.85
CA ASP A 325 -21.19 7.13 -2.65
C ASP A 325 -22.70 7.42 -2.47
N GLY A 326 -23.34 6.74 -1.52
CA GLY A 326 -24.77 6.82 -1.27
C GLY A 326 -25.61 5.83 -2.07
N ASN A 327 -24.99 4.92 -2.82
CA ASN A 327 -25.67 3.83 -3.52
C ASN A 327 -25.47 2.51 -2.77
N ASP A 328 -26.54 1.80 -2.52
CA ASP A 328 -26.54 0.50 -1.82
C ASP A 328 -26.09 -0.68 -2.71
N ASP A 329 -25.23 -0.44 -3.68
CA ASP A 329 -24.74 -1.55 -4.47
C ASP A 329 -23.57 -2.31 -3.79
N ALA A 330 -23.16 -3.39 -4.43
CA ALA A 330 -22.31 -4.39 -3.81
C ALA A 330 -20.89 -3.95 -3.44
N LEU A 331 -20.42 -2.84 -3.98
CA LEU A 331 -19.05 -2.35 -3.87
C LEU A 331 -19.00 -0.92 -3.34
N SER A 332 -20.14 -0.33 -3.05
CA SER A 332 -20.30 1.07 -2.71
C SER A 332 -20.45 1.34 -1.22
N ASN A 333 -20.25 0.37 -0.36
CA ASN A 333 -20.43 0.57 1.07
C ASN A 333 -19.20 1.16 1.74
N VAL A 334 -19.43 2.11 2.64
CA VAL A 334 -18.39 2.83 3.38
C VAL A 334 -17.32 1.90 3.93
N GLY A 335 -16.07 2.16 3.52
CA GLY A 335 -14.92 1.56 4.14
C GLY A 335 -14.78 0.04 3.98
N ILE A 336 -15.32 -0.56 2.93
CA ILE A 336 -15.00 -1.96 2.65
C ILE A 336 -13.63 -2.08 2.00
N LEU A 337 -12.85 -3.06 2.46
CA LEU A 337 -11.62 -3.46 1.79
C LEU A 337 -11.96 -4.35 0.59
N VAL A 338 -11.48 -3.96 -0.59
CA VAL A 338 -11.66 -4.70 -1.83
C VAL A 338 -10.33 -5.10 -2.46
N THR A 339 -10.34 -6.18 -3.24
CA THR A 339 -9.30 -6.54 -4.19
C THR A 339 -9.88 -6.46 -5.59
N TRP A 340 -9.18 -5.79 -6.50
CA TRP A 340 -9.59 -5.63 -7.88
C TRP A 340 -8.51 -6.15 -8.81
N ASP A 341 -8.82 -7.15 -9.61
CA ASP A 341 -7.93 -7.68 -10.65
C ASP A 341 -7.82 -6.67 -11.80
N MET A 342 -6.66 -6.07 -11.96
CA MET A 342 -6.40 -5.05 -12.97
C MET A 342 -6.40 -5.63 -14.39
N THR A 343 -6.11 -6.93 -14.54
CA THR A 343 -6.07 -7.61 -15.83
C THR A 343 -7.46 -7.94 -16.34
N SER A 344 -8.32 -8.50 -15.51
CA SER A 344 -9.70 -8.85 -15.88
C SER A 344 -10.67 -7.67 -15.73
N GLY A 345 -10.40 -6.72 -14.85
CA GLY A 345 -11.29 -5.64 -14.46
C GLY A 345 -12.42 -6.09 -13.55
N THR A 346 -12.23 -7.19 -12.83
CA THR A 346 -13.20 -7.72 -11.85
C THR A 346 -12.64 -7.64 -10.45
N GLY A 347 -13.52 -7.51 -9.47
CA GLY A 347 -13.11 -7.42 -8.08
C GLY A 347 -14.21 -7.79 -7.11
N GLY A 348 -13.88 -7.73 -5.83
CA GLY A 348 -14.81 -8.07 -4.77
C GLY A 348 -14.33 -7.64 -3.39
N ALA A 349 -15.28 -7.64 -2.45
CA ALA A 349 -15.00 -7.36 -1.06
C ALA A 349 -14.13 -8.46 -0.44
N VAL A 350 -13.12 -8.05 0.32
CA VAL A 350 -12.29 -8.91 1.17
C VAL A 350 -12.73 -8.77 2.63
N ILE A 351 -12.88 -7.53 3.12
CA ILE A 351 -13.38 -7.25 4.46
C ILE A 351 -14.55 -6.27 4.36
N GLY A 352 -15.71 -6.70 4.83
CA GLY A 352 -16.93 -5.92 4.82
C GLY A 352 -18.16 -6.79 5.02
N PRO A 353 -19.37 -6.21 5.14
CA PRO A 353 -20.60 -6.95 5.48
C PRO A 353 -20.90 -8.13 4.57
N LYS A 354 -20.59 -8.05 3.27
CA LYS A 354 -20.82 -9.16 2.34
C LYS A 354 -19.94 -10.37 2.57
N THR A 355 -18.78 -10.20 3.18
CA THR A 355 -17.90 -11.30 3.58
C THR A 355 -18.11 -11.70 5.04
N GLY A 356 -19.14 -11.12 5.69
CA GLY A 356 -19.51 -11.39 7.07
C GLY A 356 -18.59 -10.71 8.11
N TRP A 357 -17.76 -9.77 7.69
CA TRP A 357 -17.01 -8.86 8.55
C TRP A 357 -17.78 -7.56 8.74
N PRO A 358 -17.59 -6.82 9.84
CA PRO A 358 -18.08 -5.44 9.92
C PRO A 358 -17.37 -4.56 8.90
N TYR A 359 -17.80 -3.32 8.76
CA TYR A 359 -16.99 -2.30 8.12
C TYR A 359 -15.68 -2.16 8.89
N PRO A 360 -14.51 -2.31 8.24
CA PRO A 360 -13.24 -2.09 8.92
C PRO A 360 -13.12 -0.60 9.28
N PRO A 361 -12.43 -0.26 10.38
CA PRO A 361 -11.96 1.11 10.57
C PRO A 361 -11.04 1.52 9.41
N ASP A 362 -10.85 2.83 9.25
CA ASP A 362 -9.82 3.40 8.41
C ASP A 362 -8.45 2.74 8.65
N GLY A 363 -7.54 2.79 7.69
CA GLY A 363 -6.24 2.17 7.87
C GLY A 363 -5.42 2.07 6.59
N HIS A 364 -4.30 1.38 6.68
CA HIS A 364 -3.34 1.24 5.60
C HIS A 364 -3.25 -0.21 5.12
N ILE A 365 -2.99 -0.37 3.82
CA ILE A 365 -2.90 -1.67 3.14
C ILE A 365 -1.51 -1.82 2.53
N SER A 366 -0.93 -3.02 2.67
CA SER A 366 0.37 -3.37 2.10
C SER A 366 0.33 -4.71 1.38
N ALA A 367 0.70 -4.74 0.12
CA ALA A 367 0.88 -5.96 -0.65
C ALA A 367 2.37 -6.35 -0.79
N MET A 368 3.25 -5.82 0.07
CA MET A 368 4.70 -5.96 -0.06
C MET A 368 5.27 -7.33 0.34
N ALA A 369 4.43 -8.32 0.65
CA ALA A 369 4.84 -9.71 0.75
C ALA A 369 5.07 -10.32 -0.66
N TYR A 370 5.93 -9.70 -1.48
CA TYR A 370 6.03 -10.00 -2.91
C TYR A 370 6.54 -11.41 -3.25
N LYS A 371 7.09 -12.13 -2.28
CA LYS A 371 7.41 -13.57 -2.42
C LYS A 371 6.21 -14.49 -2.16
N GLN A 372 5.08 -13.93 -1.70
CA GLN A 372 3.83 -14.62 -1.42
C GLN A 372 2.67 -13.90 -2.16
N PRO A 373 2.56 -14.06 -3.49
CA PRO A 373 1.54 -13.38 -4.28
C PRO A 373 0.12 -13.65 -3.78
N GLY A 374 -0.66 -12.57 -3.64
CA GLY A 374 -2.03 -12.60 -3.16
C GLY A 374 -2.18 -12.29 -1.67
N TRP A 375 -1.10 -12.22 -0.92
CA TRP A 375 -1.18 -11.85 0.49
C TRP A 375 -1.06 -10.34 0.70
N ILE A 376 -2.01 -9.76 1.44
CA ILE A 376 -2.01 -8.35 1.85
C ILE A 376 -2.07 -8.23 3.37
N PHE A 377 -1.44 -7.19 3.88
CA PHE A 377 -1.46 -6.80 5.28
C PHE A 377 -2.26 -5.53 5.44
N VAL A 378 -3.04 -5.44 6.52
CA VAL A 378 -3.90 -4.29 6.81
C VAL A 378 -3.70 -3.89 8.25
N SER A 379 -3.50 -2.60 8.51
CA SER A 379 -3.49 -2.03 9.86
C SER A 379 -4.65 -1.05 9.99
N THR A 380 -5.50 -1.23 11.00
CA THR A 380 -6.74 -0.48 11.15
C THR A 380 -6.66 0.56 12.25
N ILE A 381 -7.12 1.78 11.98
CA ILE A 381 -7.04 2.92 12.89
C ILE A 381 -8.46 3.44 13.18
N PRO A 382 -9.08 3.05 14.31
CA PRO A 382 -10.41 3.55 14.67
C PRO A 382 -10.34 5.02 15.06
N SER A 383 -11.44 5.75 14.81
CA SER A 383 -11.58 7.16 15.17
C SER A 383 -12.41 7.36 16.44
N ASP A 384 -13.12 6.33 16.91
CA ASP A 384 -14.00 6.41 18.08
C ASP A 384 -13.32 5.91 19.37
N THR A 385 -13.81 6.37 20.52
CA THR A 385 -13.22 6.03 21.83
C THR A 385 -13.26 4.54 22.14
N ALA A 386 -14.29 3.81 21.73
CA ALA A 386 -14.38 2.37 21.98
C ALA A 386 -13.34 1.60 21.16
N GLY A 387 -13.14 2.00 19.89
CA GLY A 387 -12.11 1.47 19.03
C GLY A 387 -10.70 1.76 19.55
N LEU A 388 -10.40 3.00 19.95
CA LEU A 388 -9.11 3.37 20.55
C LEU A 388 -8.81 2.63 21.86
N GLN A 389 -9.82 2.10 22.53
CA GLN A 389 -9.69 1.19 23.66
C GLN A 389 -9.63 -0.29 23.25
N GLY A 390 -9.66 -0.58 21.95
CA GLY A 390 -9.65 -1.94 21.43
C GLY A 390 -10.87 -2.77 21.81
N LYS A 391 -12.04 -2.14 21.97
CA LYS A 391 -13.29 -2.81 22.38
C LYS A 391 -14.16 -3.23 21.21
N THR A 392 -13.90 -2.69 20.02
CA THR A 392 -14.64 -3.02 18.80
C THR A 392 -13.85 -4.00 17.94
N LEU A 393 -14.57 -4.80 17.17
CA LEU A 393 -13.97 -5.76 16.24
C LEU A 393 -13.14 -5.02 15.18
N LEU A 394 -11.97 -5.55 14.84
CA LEU A 394 -10.98 -5.01 13.92
C LEU A 394 -10.28 -3.71 14.37
N ALA A 395 -10.60 -3.16 15.54
CA ALA A 395 -10.00 -1.90 15.98
C ALA A 395 -8.55 -2.09 16.47
N LEU A 396 -7.64 -1.25 16.02
CA LEU A 396 -6.19 -1.29 16.32
C LEU A 396 -5.53 -2.63 15.96
N GLU A 397 -6.05 -3.34 14.97
CA GLU A 397 -5.58 -4.66 14.58
C GLU A 397 -4.70 -4.63 13.34
N ASN A 398 -3.72 -5.52 13.32
CA ASN A 398 -3.05 -5.98 12.12
C ASN A 398 -3.78 -7.24 11.63
N LEU A 399 -4.15 -7.23 10.35
CA LEU A 399 -4.85 -8.29 9.67
C LEU A 399 -4.00 -8.76 8.48
N ILE A 400 -4.20 -10.01 8.08
CA ILE A 400 -3.66 -10.55 6.85
C ILE A 400 -4.82 -11.11 6.04
N ALA A 401 -4.84 -10.87 4.74
CA ALA A 401 -5.82 -11.47 3.85
C ALA A 401 -5.13 -12.13 2.65
N ASP A 402 -5.63 -13.31 2.30
CA ASP A 402 -5.30 -13.97 1.04
C ASP A 402 -6.33 -13.58 -0.01
N THR A 403 -5.95 -12.72 -0.92
CA THR A 403 -6.82 -12.22 -1.99
C THR A 403 -7.12 -13.25 -3.07
N ASN A 404 -6.37 -14.36 -3.11
CA ASN A 404 -6.69 -15.48 -3.99
C ASN A 404 -7.92 -16.27 -3.52
N THR A 405 -8.13 -16.36 -2.19
CA THR A 405 -9.16 -17.19 -1.59
C THR A 405 -10.23 -16.40 -0.82
N GLY A 406 -9.93 -15.14 -0.49
CA GLY A 406 -10.76 -14.30 0.40
C GLY A 406 -10.61 -14.65 1.88
N ALA A 407 -9.66 -15.51 2.27
CA ALA A 407 -9.40 -15.82 3.66
C ALA A 407 -8.79 -14.62 4.39
N VAL A 408 -9.32 -14.31 5.58
CA VAL A 408 -8.83 -13.23 6.44
C VAL A 408 -8.46 -13.79 7.79
N CYS A 409 -7.31 -13.41 8.33
CA CYS A 409 -6.89 -13.73 9.68
C CYS A 409 -6.41 -12.49 10.44
N ARG A 410 -6.54 -12.55 11.74
CA ARG A 410 -6.23 -11.49 12.70
C ARG A 410 -4.91 -11.84 13.37
N VAL A 411 -3.95 -10.93 13.29
CA VAL A 411 -2.56 -11.22 13.65
C VAL A 411 -2.21 -10.67 15.02
N GLY A 412 -2.69 -9.48 15.34
CA GLY A 412 -2.35 -8.84 16.62
C GLY A 412 -2.71 -7.37 16.64
N ARG A 413 -2.54 -6.75 17.80
CA ARG A 413 -2.83 -5.32 17.96
C ARG A 413 -1.55 -4.49 17.87
N HIS A 414 -1.57 -3.49 17.01
CA HIS A 414 -0.45 -2.54 16.92
C HIS A 414 -0.44 -1.52 18.07
N ARG A 415 -1.54 -1.34 18.79
CA ARG A 415 -1.67 -0.47 19.99
C ARG A 415 -1.30 0.99 19.74
N SER A 416 -1.32 1.45 18.51
CA SER A 416 -1.05 2.83 18.16
C SER A 416 -2.33 3.62 17.96
N TRP A 417 -2.37 4.87 18.44
CA TRP A 417 -3.54 5.72 18.28
C TRP A 417 -3.58 6.42 16.92
N GLY A 418 -2.50 6.35 16.13
CA GLY A 418 -2.42 6.95 14.80
C GLY A 418 -2.72 8.44 14.83
N LYS A 419 -3.45 8.93 13.85
CA LYS A 419 -3.88 10.33 13.76
C LYS A 419 -4.63 10.87 14.99
N ASN A 420 -5.11 10.01 15.87
CA ASN A 420 -5.75 10.43 17.12
C ASN A 420 -4.74 10.81 18.23
N ASN A 421 -3.45 10.54 18.04
CA ASN A 421 -2.39 11.07 18.90
C ASN A 421 -2.19 12.57 18.59
N SER A 422 -2.52 13.43 19.54
CA SER A 422 -2.50 14.88 19.33
C SER A 422 -1.10 15.49 19.16
N VAL A 423 -0.04 14.75 19.47
CA VAL A 423 1.35 15.21 19.40
C VAL A 423 2.06 14.66 18.16
N LEU A 424 1.87 13.39 17.88
CA LEU A 424 2.59 12.64 16.84
C LEU A 424 1.78 12.57 15.54
N GLY A 425 0.43 12.60 15.63
CA GLY A 425 -0.44 12.60 14.46
C GLY A 425 -0.15 11.46 13.49
N TYR A 426 0.09 11.80 12.24
CA TYR A 426 0.46 10.88 11.16
C TYR A 426 1.58 9.89 11.55
N TRP A 427 2.62 10.36 12.25
CA TRP A 427 3.75 9.52 12.63
C TRP A 427 3.41 8.41 13.64
N ALA A 428 2.26 8.52 14.31
CA ALA A 428 1.74 7.44 15.15
C ALA A 428 0.88 6.44 14.35
N GLU A 429 0.65 6.63 13.07
CA GLU A 429 0.00 5.64 12.24
C GLU A 429 0.93 4.42 12.07
N PRO A 430 0.39 3.19 12.13
CA PRO A 430 1.23 2.01 12.20
C PRO A 430 2.02 1.72 10.92
N HIS A 431 1.50 2.14 9.75
CA HIS A 431 2.12 1.90 8.45
C HIS A 431 2.70 0.49 8.34
N THR A 432 1.89 -0.52 8.68
CA THR A 432 2.37 -1.91 8.76
C THR A 432 2.78 -2.41 7.39
N VAL A 433 4.02 -2.84 7.28
CA VAL A 433 4.58 -3.41 6.04
C VAL A 433 5.18 -4.79 6.30
N PRO A 434 4.79 -5.83 5.50
CA PRO A 434 5.36 -7.16 5.63
C PRO A 434 6.79 -7.23 5.13
N SER A 435 7.54 -8.23 5.62
CA SER A 435 8.76 -8.66 4.96
C SER A 435 8.44 -9.32 3.61
N PRO A 436 9.39 -9.42 2.67
CA PRO A 436 9.20 -10.08 1.39
C PRO A 436 8.59 -11.48 1.46
N SER A 437 8.96 -12.27 2.48
CA SER A 437 8.38 -13.61 2.71
C SER A 437 6.98 -13.58 3.34
N GLY A 438 6.53 -12.43 3.85
CA GLY A 438 5.28 -12.26 4.59
C GLY A 438 5.28 -12.86 5.99
N THR A 439 6.39 -13.48 6.45
CA THR A 439 6.43 -14.17 7.74
C THR A 439 6.62 -13.23 8.93
N ARG A 440 6.92 -11.97 8.65
CA ARG A 440 7.05 -10.88 9.62
C ARG A 440 6.40 -9.62 9.06
N ALA A 441 6.04 -8.69 9.95
CA ALA A 441 5.65 -7.34 9.56
C ALA A 441 6.22 -6.33 10.55
N VAL A 442 6.72 -5.19 10.05
CA VAL A 442 7.14 -4.06 10.88
C VAL A 442 6.05 -3.00 10.91
N PHE A 443 5.88 -2.36 12.06
CA PHE A 443 4.93 -1.27 12.24
C PHE A 443 5.40 -0.26 13.28
N GLY A 444 4.93 0.98 13.16
CA GLY A 444 5.11 2.03 14.17
C GLY A 444 4.04 1.94 15.26
N SER A 445 4.40 2.27 16.50
CA SER A 445 3.40 2.38 17.57
C SER A 445 3.81 3.35 18.66
N ASP A 446 2.86 4.20 19.07
CA ASP A 446 2.94 5.03 20.26
C ASP A 446 2.58 4.29 21.56
N TRP A 447 2.22 3.01 21.44
CA TRP A 447 1.89 2.09 22.53
C TRP A 447 0.80 2.61 23.48
N GLY A 448 -0.30 3.12 22.91
CA GLY A 448 -1.46 3.61 23.65
C GLY A 448 -1.37 5.09 24.01
N ASN A 449 -1.25 5.96 22.97
CA ASN A 449 -1.18 7.41 23.10
C ASN A 449 0.08 7.91 23.82
N GLY A 450 1.20 7.22 23.61
CA GLY A 450 2.48 7.66 24.16
C GLY A 450 3.04 8.91 23.47
N SER A 451 4.13 9.45 24.02
CA SER A 451 4.80 10.67 23.53
C SER A 451 5.94 10.39 22.54
N SER A 452 6.12 9.14 22.14
CA SER A 452 7.10 8.71 21.13
C SER A 452 6.60 7.49 20.39
N VAL A 453 7.01 7.34 19.13
CA VAL A 453 6.72 6.17 18.30
C VAL A 453 7.98 5.35 18.10
N ASP A 454 7.88 4.08 18.46
CA ASP A 454 8.91 3.07 18.18
C ASP A 454 8.45 2.10 17.11
N SER A 455 9.39 1.46 16.44
CA SER A 455 9.11 0.34 15.54
C SER A 455 9.07 -0.98 16.28
N TYR A 456 8.12 -1.81 15.86
CA TYR A 456 7.88 -3.16 16.36
C TYR A 456 7.79 -4.14 15.20
N VAL A 457 8.13 -5.40 15.46
CA VAL A 457 7.97 -6.49 14.51
C VAL A 457 6.97 -7.50 15.04
N LEU A 458 5.96 -7.82 14.23
CA LEU A 458 5.13 -9.00 14.36
C LEU A 458 5.90 -10.19 13.77
N GLU A 459 6.05 -11.26 14.55
CA GLU A 459 6.64 -12.52 14.12
C GLU A 459 5.51 -13.55 14.00
N LEU A 460 5.18 -13.99 12.77
CA LEU A 460 4.14 -14.98 12.53
C LEU A 460 4.62 -16.39 12.95
N PRO A 461 3.71 -17.35 13.22
CA PRO A 461 4.11 -18.72 13.52
C PRO A 461 4.95 -19.38 12.43
N SER A 462 4.81 -18.95 11.18
CA SER A 462 5.60 -19.41 10.04
C SER A 462 7.03 -18.84 9.99
N TYR A 463 7.35 -17.85 10.83
CA TYR A 463 8.70 -17.28 10.89
C TYR A 463 9.67 -18.22 11.58
N SER A 464 10.81 -18.44 10.94
CA SER A 464 11.97 -19.13 11.52
C SER A 464 13.19 -18.20 11.40
N PRO A 465 13.83 -17.81 12.54
CA PRO A 465 14.97 -16.90 12.57
C PRO A 465 16.20 -17.37 11.79
#